data_9d1438e58bddbc723f9dfcb9166e2a7d
#
_entry.id   9d1438e58bddbc723f9dfcb9166e2a7d
#
_cell.length_a   1.000
_cell.length_b   1.000
_cell.length_c   1.000
_cell.angle_alpha   90.00
_cell.angle_beta   90.00
_cell.angle_gamma   90.00
#
_symmetry.space_group_name_H-M   'P 1'
#
loop_
_entity.id
_entity.type
_entity.pdbx_description
1 polymer ?
#
loop_
_entity_poly.entity_id
_entity_poly.type
_entity_poly.pdbx_seq_one_letter_code
_entity_poly.pdbx_strand_id
1 'polypeptide(L)'
;KGDIVVYESTVYPGVTEDECIPVVEKISGLEFNTDFFAGYSPERINPGDKLHTVEKIKKVTSGSTPEIGKKVNEVYASVISAGTHLAPTMKVAEAAKVIENSQRDINIAFVNELSKIFTRMGIDTQDVLEAANGIFFPSSRGWFEDTALA
;
A
#
# COMPACT_ATOMS: atom_id res chain seq x y z
N LYS A 1 13.58 -20.87 -16.21
CA LYS A 1 12.31 -21.47 -15.78
C LYS A 1 12.26 -21.60 -14.28
N GLY A 2 11.08 -21.37 -13.69
CA GLY A 2 10.87 -21.39 -12.24
C GLY A 2 11.14 -20.04 -11.55
N ASP A 3 11.46 -19.00 -12.29
CA ASP A 3 11.72 -17.67 -11.76
C ASP A 3 10.42 -16.98 -11.33
N ILE A 4 10.53 -16.09 -10.34
CA ILE A 4 9.40 -15.29 -9.84
C ILE A 4 9.68 -13.83 -10.16
N VAL A 5 8.77 -13.16 -10.84
CA VAL A 5 8.81 -11.71 -11.11
C VAL A 5 7.88 -11.02 -10.12
N VAL A 6 8.42 -10.12 -9.28
CA VAL A 6 7.62 -9.39 -8.30
C VAL A 6 7.49 -7.94 -8.75
N TYR A 7 6.23 -7.48 -8.86
CA TYR A 7 5.90 -6.09 -9.19
C TYR A 7 5.63 -5.32 -7.89
N GLU A 8 6.14 -4.09 -7.81
CA GLU A 8 6.04 -3.25 -6.61
C GLU A 8 5.36 -1.89 -6.86
N SER A 9 5.21 -1.51 -8.14
CA SER A 9 4.57 -0.23 -8.51
C SER A 9 3.10 -0.17 -8.09
N THR A 10 2.61 1.02 -7.75
CA THR A 10 1.19 1.26 -7.51
C THR A 10 0.41 1.17 -8.80
N VAL A 11 -0.54 0.26 -8.85
CA VAL A 11 -1.37 -0.05 -10.02
C VAL A 11 -2.82 -0.30 -9.62
N TYR A 12 -3.76 -0.24 -10.57
CA TYR A 12 -5.13 -0.67 -10.31
C TYR A 12 -5.23 -2.20 -10.23
N PRO A 13 -6.28 -2.74 -9.56
CA PRO A 13 -6.42 -4.20 -9.39
C PRO A 13 -6.53 -4.92 -10.72
N GLY A 14 -5.66 -5.90 -10.92
CA GLY A 14 -5.60 -6.74 -12.12
C GLY A 14 -4.44 -6.43 -13.07
N VAL A 15 -3.78 -5.26 -12.96
CA VAL A 15 -2.70 -4.86 -13.89
C VAL A 15 -1.62 -5.93 -14.01
N THR A 16 -1.21 -6.53 -12.91
CA THR A 16 -0.14 -7.54 -12.96
C THR A 16 -0.55 -8.70 -13.84
N GLU A 17 -1.75 -9.24 -13.66
CA GLU A 17 -2.23 -10.43 -14.41
C GLU A 17 -2.71 -10.06 -15.81
N ASP A 18 -3.41 -8.94 -15.97
CA ASP A 18 -4.12 -8.60 -17.20
C ASP A 18 -3.24 -7.85 -18.21
N GLU A 19 -2.19 -7.13 -17.74
CA GLU A 19 -1.33 -6.30 -18.59
C GLU A 19 0.15 -6.78 -18.57
N CYS A 20 0.73 -6.99 -17.38
CA CYS A 20 2.15 -7.25 -17.27
C CYS A 20 2.51 -8.68 -17.72
N ILE A 21 1.76 -9.68 -17.26
CA ILE A 21 2.02 -11.09 -17.58
C ILE A 21 1.95 -11.36 -19.08
N PRO A 22 0.92 -10.91 -19.84
CA PRO A 22 0.88 -11.13 -21.29
C PRO A 22 2.08 -10.57 -22.06
N VAL A 23 2.67 -9.46 -21.58
CA VAL A 23 3.89 -8.91 -22.17
C VAL A 23 5.08 -9.83 -21.94
N VAL A 24 5.23 -10.36 -20.73
CA VAL A 24 6.31 -11.30 -20.40
C VAL A 24 6.18 -12.57 -21.24
N GLU A 25 4.99 -13.16 -21.33
CA GLU A 25 4.72 -14.36 -22.13
C GLU A 25 5.05 -14.14 -23.62
N LYS A 26 4.56 -13.02 -24.16
CA LYS A 26 4.77 -12.66 -25.57
C LYS A 26 6.26 -12.51 -25.93
N ILE A 27 7.05 -11.91 -25.04
CA ILE A 27 8.47 -11.63 -25.32
C ILE A 27 9.35 -12.86 -25.04
N SER A 28 9.06 -13.58 -23.96
CA SER A 28 9.89 -14.71 -23.53
C SER A 28 9.53 -16.02 -24.18
N GLY A 29 8.28 -16.17 -24.66
CA GLY A 29 7.71 -17.45 -25.09
C GLY A 29 7.50 -18.46 -23.95
N LEU A 30 7.54 -18.00 -22.69
CA LEU A 30 7.32 -18.82 -21.50
C LEU A 30 5.86 -18.76 -21.09
N GLU A 31 5.37 -19.84 -20.46
CA GLU A 31 3.99 -19.97 -19.97
C GLU A 31 3.88 -19.58 -18.50
N PHE A 32 2.97 -18.67 -18.20
CA PHE A 32 2.68 -18.22 -16.83
C PHE A 32 2.16 -19.34 -15.93
N ASN A 33 2.58 -19.37 -14.67
CA ASN A 33 2.29 -20.41 -13.67
C ASN A 33 2.77 -21.83 -14.05
N THR A 34 3.58 -21.95 -15.10
CA THR A 34 4.23 -23.20 -15.53
C THR A 34 5.73 -23.00 -15.62
N ASP A 35 6.19 -22.08 -16.46
CA ASP A 35 7.59 -21.79 -16.71
C ASP A 35 8.13 -20.65 -15.84
N PHE A 36 7.28 -19.69 -15.49
CA PHE A 36 7.58 -18.58 -14.58
C PHE A 36 6.34 -18.23 -13.74
N PHE A 37 6.57 -17.48 -12.68
CA PHE A 37 5.54 -17.10 -11.72
C PHE A 37 5.59 -15.59 -11.46
N ALA A 38 4.53 -15.06 -10.85
CA ALA A 38 4.49 -13.65 -10.47
C ALA A 38 4.11 -13.46 -9.00
N GLY A 39 4.52 -12.30 -8.47
CA GLY A 39 4.10 -11.79 -7.19
C GLY A 39 3.82 -10.30 -7.29
N TYR A 40 3.11 -9.80 -6.29
CA TYR A 40 2.89 -8.36 -6.13
C TYR A 40 3.09 -7.96 -4.67
N SER A 41 3.85 -6.89 -4.45
CA SER A 41 4.15 -6.36 -3.12
C SER A 41 4.31 -4.84 -3.19
N PRO A 42 3.26 -4.05 -2.90
CA PRO A 42 3.27 -2.62 -3.13
C PRO A 42 4.31 -1.87 -2.29
N GLU A 43 4.88 -0.82 -2.89
CA GLU A 43 5.76 0.11 -2.21
C GLU A 43 4.97 1.01 -1.25
N ARG A 44 5.53 1.23 -0.05
CA ARG A 44 4.90 2.05 1.01
C ARG A 44 5.84 3.11 1.58
N ILE A 45 6.96 3.39 0.94
CA ILE A 45 7.89 4.43 1.39
C ILE A 45 7.32 5.80 1.09
N ASN A 46 7.34 6.68 2.10
CA ASN A 46 7.10 8.08 1.91
C ASN A 46 8.46 8.79 1.72
N PRO A 47 8.75 9.36 0.54
CA PRO A 47 10.01 10.06 0.31
C PRO A 47 10.22 11.17 1.34
N GLY A 48 11.33 11.10 2.09
CA GLY A 48 11.67 12.08 3.13
C GLY A 48 11.33 11.65 4.56
N ASP A 49 10.54 10.60 4.77
CA ASP A 49 10.29 10.05 6.09
C ASP A 49 11.48 9.21 6.57
N LYS A 50 12.23 9.73 7.53
CA LYS A 50 13.40 9.07 8.13
C LYS A 50 13.04 8.10 9.26
N LEU A 51 11.81 8.15 9.74
CA LEU A 51 11.35 7.33 10.87
C LEU A 51 10.71 6.03 10.40
N HIS A 52 9.97 6.08 9.29
CA HIS A 52 9.28 4.94 8.70
C HIS A 52 10.04 4.39 7.49
N THR A 53 11.17 3.75 7.79
CA THR A 53 11.96 3.05 6.76
C THR A 53 11.23 1.81 6.27
N VAL A 54 11.60 1.28 5.09
CA VAL A 54 11.04 0.05 4.50
C VAL A 54 10.90 -1.07 5.51
N GLU A 55 11.89 -1.27 6.37
CA GLU A 55 11.93 -2.34 7.37
C GLU A 55 10.88 -2.19 8.48
N LYS A 56 10.45 -0.96 8.75
CA LYS A 56 9.55 -0.61 9.87
C LYS A 56 8.09 -0.51 9.48
N ILE A 57 7.76 -0.67 8.20
CA ILE A 57 6.39 -0.64 7.70
C ILE A 57 5.98 -2.06 7.33
N LYS A 58 4.81 -2.51 7.82
CA LYS A 58 4.27 -3.81 7.47
C LYS A 58 4.06 -3.94 5.96
N LYS A 59 4.70 -4.91 5.33
CA LYS A 59 4.68 -5.10 3.88
C LYS A 59 3.58 -6.08 3.48
N VAL A 60 2.76 -5.70 2.50
CA VAL A 60 1.80 -6.62 1.87
C VAL A 60 2.53 -7.43 0.81
N THR A 61 2.28 -8.72 0.76
CA THR A 61 2.86 -9.65 -0.21
C THR A 61 1.78 -10.51 -0.83
N SER A 62 2.00 -10.99 -2.03
CA SER A 62 1.09 -11.92 -2.71
C SER A 62 1.82 -12.68 -3.81
N GLY A 63 1.20 -13.71 -4.34
CA GLY A 63 1.75 -14.49 -5.45
C GLY A 63 0.66 -15.05 -6.33
N SER A 64 1.06 -15.49 -7.52
CA SER A 64 0.19 -16.07 -8.55
C SER A 64 -0.39 -17.42 -8.17
N THR A 65 0.27 -18.13 -7.26
CA THR A 65 -0.24 -19.34 -6.60
C THR A 65 0.00 -19.24 -5.09
N PRO A 66 -0.69 -20.05 -4.25
CA PRO A 66 -0.46 -20.05 -2.82
C PRO A 66 0.99 -20.36 -2.42
N GLU A 67 1.66 -21.24 -3.15
CA GLU A 67 3.05 -21.64 -2.93
C GLU A 67 3.99 -20.49 -3.25
N ILE A 68 3.75 -19.79 -4.36
CA ILE A 68 4.52 -18.62 -4.78
C ILE A 68 4.30 -17.47 -3.81
N GLY A 69 3.06 -17.24 -3.38
CA GLY A 69 2.75 -16.26 -2.36
C GLY A 69 3.54 -16.47 -1.06
N LYS A 70 3.65 -17.71 -0.59
CA LYS A 70 4.47 -18.05 0.58
C LYS A 70 5.95 -17.75 0.35
N LYS A 71 6.52 -18.13 -0.80
CA LYS A 71 7.92 -17.86 -1.14
C LYS A 71 8.21 -16.36 -1.17
N VAL A 72 7.36 -15.59 -1.85
CA VAL A 72 7.46 -14.12 -1.88
C VAL A 72 7.38 -13.56 -0.46
N ASN A 73 6.43 -14.01 0.34
CA ASN A 73 6.26 -13.59 1.72
C ASN A 73 7.50 -13.89 2.58
N GLU A 74 8.11 -15.06 2.45
CA GLU A 74 9.32 -15.46 3.17
C GLU A 74 10.51 -14.55 2.85
N VAL A 75 10.68 -14.19 1.57
CA VAL A 75 11.74 -13.27 1.14
C VAL A 75 11.57 -11.90 1.82
N TYR A 76 10.38 -11.31 1.77
CA TYR A 76 10.14 -10.03 2.42
C TYR A 76 10.19 -10.12 3.95
N ALA A 77 9.66 -11.18 4.55
CA ALA A 77 9.71 -11.39 5.99
C ALA A 77 11.15 -11.48 6.53
N SER A 78 12.12 -11.89 5.71
CA SER A 78 13.53 -11.96 6.12
C SER A 78 14.18 -10.57 6.30
N VAL A 79 13.60 -9.51 5.72
CA VAL A 79 14.15 -8.14 5.75
C VAL A 79 13.23 -7.12 6.41
N ILE A 80 11.92 -7.39 6.50
CA ILE A 80 10.92 -6.47 7.05
C ILE A 80 10.68 -6.78 8.53
N SER A 81 11.27 -6.01 9.42
CA SER A 81 11.15 -6.20 10.87
C SER A 81 9.74 -5.95 11.41
N ALA A 82 8.94 -5.08 10.75
CA ALA A 82 7.54 -4.83 11.07
C ALA A 82 6.60 -5.97 10.68
N GLY A 83 7.12 -7.02 10.03
CA GLY A 83 6.37 -8.17 9.55
C GLY A 83 5.69 -7.96 8.21
N THR A 84 5.08 -9.02 7.72
CA THR A 84 4.41 -9.06 6.42
C THR A 84 2.93 -9.42 6.57
N HIS A 85 2.15 -9.16 5.53
CA HIS A 85 0.77 -9.63 5.38
C HIS A 85 0.64 -10.32 4.03
N LEU A 86 0.46 -11.63 4.03
CA LEU A 86 0.23 -12.40 2.82
C LEU A 86 -1.23 -12.25 2.38
N ALA A 87 -1.45 -11.49 1.32
CA ALA A 87 -2.76 -11.35 0.71
C ALA A 87 -3.14 -12.61 -0.10
N PRO A 88 -4.42 -12.99 -0.16
CA PRO A 88 -4.86 -14.22 -0.80
C PRO A 88 -4.63 -14.23 -2.32
N THR A 89 -4.63 -13.06 -2.98
CA THR A 89 -4.37 -12.89 -4.41
C THR A 89 -3.61 -11.60 -4.70
N MET A 90 -2.99 -11.51 -5.88
CA MET A 90 -2.34 -10.27 -6.33
C MET A 90 -3.35 -9.13 -6.48
N LYS A 91 -4.54 -9.39 -7.01
CA LYS A 91 -5.63 -8.39 -7.13
C LYS A 91 -6.04 -7.80 -5.76
N VAL A 92 -6.06 -8.60 -4.71
CA VAL A 92 -6.33 -8.11 -3.35
C VAL A 92 -5.21 -7.21 -2.84
N ALA A 93 -3.96 -7.56 -3.08
CA ALA A 93 -2.82 -6.74 -2.69
C ALA A 93 -2.77 -5.41 -3.47
N GLU A 94 -3.07 -5.42 -4.76
CA GLU A 94 -3.20 -4.23 -5.61
C GLU A 94 -4.35 -3.32 -5.11
N ALA A 95 -5.53 -3.90 -4.85
CA ALA A 95 -6.69 -3.18 -4.33
C ALA A 95 -6.38 -2.52 -2.96
N ALA A 96 -5.70 -3.23 -2.07
CA ALA A 96 -5.33 -2.70 -0.76
C ALA A 96 -4.47 -1.43 -0.88
N LYS A 97 -3.55 -1.38 -1.86
CA LYS A 97 -2.73 -0.19 -2.12
C LYS A 97 -3.54 0.98 -2.66
N VAL A 98 -4.47 0.71 -3.57
CA VAL A 98 -5.36 1.74 -4.12
C VAL A 98 -6.25 2.33 -3.04
N ILE A 99 -6.84 1.48 -2.18
CA ILE A 99 -7.72 1.94 -1.09
C ILE A 99 -6.94 2.80 -0.10
N GLU A 100 -5.73 2.39 0.28
CA GLU A 100 -4.88 3.15 1.20
C GLU A 100 -4.56 4.55 0.65
N ASN A 101 -4.15 4.65 -0.61
CA ASN A 101 -3.86 5.92 -1.26
C ASN A 101 -5.12 6.80 -1.41
N SER A 102 -6.23 6.22 -1.87
CA SER A 102 -7.50 6.95 -2.07
C SER A 102 -8.07 7.48 -0.76
N GLN A 103 -8.01 6.69 0.30
CA GLN A 103 -8.47 7.10 1.62
C GLN A 103 -7.65 8.27 2.16
N ARG A 104 -6.32 8.24 1.99
CA ARG A 104 -5.43 9.35 2.36
C ARG A 104 -5.76 10.62 1.59
N ASP A 105 -5.94 10.52 0.29
CA ASP A 105 -6.29 11.66 -0.57
C ASP A 105 -7.62 12.31 -0.17
N ILE A 106 -8.65 11.49 0.09
CA ILE A 106 -9.95 11.95 0.57
C ILE A 106 -9.82 12.64 1.94
N ASN A 107 -9.04 12.09 2.86
CA ASN A 107 -8.82 12.69 4.18
C ASN A 107 -8.11 14.05 4.06
N ILE A 108 -7.08 14.16 3.22
CA ILE A 108 -6.37 15.42 2.96
C ILE A 108 -7.35 16.45 2.37
N ALA A 109 -8.12 16.08 1.36
CA ALA A 109 -9.10 16.99 0.76
C ALA A 109 -10.15 17.45 1.77
N PHE A 110 -10.67 16.53 2.61
CA PHE A 110 -11.63 16.84 3.66
C PHE A 110 -11.08 17.83 4.69
N VAL A 111 -9.86 17.59 5.20
CA VAL A 111 -9.22 18.49 6.16
C VAL A 111 -8.95 19.85 5.55
N ASN A 112 -8.53 19.92 4.27
CA ASN A 112 -8.34 21.18 3.56
C ASN A 112 -9.63 22.00 3.45
N GLU A 113 -10.78 21.36 3.17
CA GLU A 113 -12.07 22.06 3.15
C GLU A 113 -12.47 22.53 4.56
N LEU A 114 -12.27 21.70 5.58
CA LEU A 114 -12.52 22.09 6.99
C LEU A 114 -11.65 23.28 7.39
N SER A 115 -10.38 23.31 7.02
CA SER A 115 -9.46 24.41 7.30
C SER A 115 -9.98 25.74 6.76
N LYS A 116 -10.52 25.77 5.54
CA LYS A 116 -11.14 26.99 4.96
C LYS A 116 -12.36 27.46 5.76
N ILE A 117 -13.18 26.51 6.25
CA ILE A 117 -14.36 26.81 7.06
C ILE A 117 -13.93 27.36 8.41
N PHE A 118 -13.01 26.68 9.11
CA PHE A 118 -12.52 27.07 10.44
C PHE A 118 -11.82 28.43 10.42
N THR A 119 -11.02 28.71 9.38
CA THR A 119 -10.42 30.05 9.20
C THR A 119 -11.49 31.14 9.13
N ARG A 120 -12.61 30.94 8.44
CA ARG A 120 -13.71 31.90 8.38
C ARG A 120 -14.45 32.06 9.69
N MET A 121 -14.42 31.01 10.55
CA MET A 121 -15.03 31.01 11.87
C MET A 121 -14.10 31.55 12.96
N GLY A 122 -12.83 31.84 12.63
CA GLY A 122 -11.81 32.22 13.61
C GLY A 122 -11.38 31.08 14.54
N ILE A 123 -11.48 29.84 14.08
CA ILE A 123 -11.12 28.63 14.81
C ILE A 123 -9.80 28.09 14.25
N ASP A 124 -8.89 27.70 15.14
CA ASP A 124 -7.64 27.02 14.73
C ASP A 124 -7.91 25.59 14.31
N THR A 125 -7.47 25.22 13.09
CA THR A 125 -7.71 23.89 12.53
C THR A 125 -6.94 22.83 13.30
N GLN A 126 -5.73 23.14 13.75
CA GLN A 126 -4.88 22.20 14.48
C GLN A 126 -5.51 21.83 15.83
N ASP A 127 -6.01 22.82 16.57
CA ASP A 127 -6.70 22.59 17.85
C ASP A 127 -7.92 21.67 17.68
N VAL A 128 -8.68 21.84 16.58
CA VAL A 128 -9.82 20.97 16.28
C VAL A 128 -9.38 19.52 15.98
N LEU A 129 -8.33 19.35 15.19
CA LEU A 129 -7.83 18.02 14.85
C LEU A 129 -7.25 17.30 16.07
N GLU A 130 -6.54 18.00 16.94
CA GLU A 130 -6.02 17.45 18.20
C GLU A 130 -7.17 17.01 19.14
N ALA A 131 -8.20 17.84 19.27
CA ALA A 131 -9.38 17.50 20.06
C ALA A 131 -10.13 16.29 19.49
N ALA A 132 -10.30 16.25 18.15
CA ALA A 132 -10.98 15.15 17.47
C ALA A 132 -10.24 13.81 17.62
N ASN A 133 -8.91 13.81 17.49
CA ASN A 133 -8.09 12.62 17.69
C ASN A 133 -8.23 12.05 19.11
N GLY A 134 -8.32 12.90 20.13
CA GLY A 134 -8.44 12.47 21.52
C GLY A 134 -9.80 11.87 21.89
N ILE A 135 -10.88 12.27 21.20
CA ILE A 135 -12.26 11.94 21.61
C ILE A 135 -12.84 10.80 20.76
N PHE A 136 -12.68 10.86 19.46
CA PHE A 136 -13.43 9.99 18.54
C PHE A 136 -12.67 8.75 18.06
N PHE A 137 -11.33 8.71 18.20
CA PHE A 137 -10.52 7.65 17.64
C PHE A 137 -9.42 7.14 18.60
N PRO A 138 -9.77 6.70 19.83
CA PRO A 138 -8.76 6.28 20.82
C PRO A 138 -7.95 5.04 20.41
N SER A 139 -8.39 4.30 19.39
CA SER A 139 -7.73 3.09 18.91
C SER A 139 -7.29 3.13 17.44
N SER A 140 -7.67 4.15 16.70
CA SER A 140 -7.28 4.34 15.30
C SER A 140 -6.12 5.35 15.18
N ARG A 141 -4.94 4.95 15.64
CA ARG A 141 -3.72 5.65 15.24
C ARG A 141 -3.71 5.71 13.70
N GLY A 142 -3.86 6.88 13.12
CA GLY A 142 -3.61 7.08 11.70
C GLY A 142 -4.71 7.71 10.85
N TRP A 143 -5.91 8.04 11.37
CA TRP A 143 -6.90 8.73 10.54
C TRP A 143 -6.50 10.17 10.19
N PHE A 144 -5.75 10.84 11.07
CA PHE A 144 -5.28 12.20 10.87
C PHE A 144 -3.76 12.38 11.01
N GLU A 145 -3.01 11.38 11.53
CA GLU A 145 -1.55 11.49 11.66
C GLU A 145 -0.82 11.56 10.31
N ASP A 146 -1.40 10.95 9.26
CA ASP A 146 -0.88 11.04 7.89
C ASP A 146 -1.41 12.27 7.11
N THR A 147 -2.30 13.06 7.71
CA THR A 147 -2.80 14.32 7.14
C THR A 147 -2.05 15.55 7.68
N ALA A 148 -0.78 15.37 8.07
CA ALA A 148 0.07 16.51 8.39
C ALA A 148 -0.03 17.53 7.26
N LEU A 149 -0.48 18.74 7.61
CA LEU A 149 -0.60 19.89 6.74
C LEU A 149 0.71 20.04 5.95
N ALA A 150 0.67 19.75 4.65
CA ALA A 150 1.74 20.06 3.71
C ALA A 150 1.68 21.54 3.37
#